data_4237954fe03a576e7302b41fbfe4a038
#
_entry.id   4237954fe03a576e7302b41fbfe4a038
#
_cell.length_a   1.000
_cell.length_b   1.000
_cell.length_c   1.000
_cell.angle_alpha   90.00
_cell.angle_beta   90.00
_cell.angle_gamma   90.00
#
_symmetry.space_group_name_H-M   'P 1'
#
loop_
_entity.id
_entity.type
_entity.pdbx_description
1 polymer ?
#
loop_
_entity_poly.entity_id
_entity_poly.type
_entity_poly.pdbx_seq_one_letter_code
_entity_poly.pdbx_strand_id
1 'polypeptide(L)'
;MLVDLKGKNAIVTGAAVGLGNSYARALAQEGVNVAVCDLRDEIHEVASSLRSLGVNSVSYQGDVSEPSHVREVVDGANEEFGSLDILVNNAGVWGASVADDDLDKSLEDYEKIVGANLKGEYLFGRAVIPIMIKQGKGGEIINIATDHMVTCGTPYVRCHNLETCPWGDSPRPTGGGDAMDLYDAAKWGLNGFLYGWAKALAPHGIRVNALCMGATDSHMLRGFHNFEPTDEEVASWMKAEDNAQAMVDLLKEGSAGRNAQNINFCMGRPVKLEPAHEHVYVFSEQVYVGELS
;
A
#
# COMPACT_ATOMS: atom_id res chain seq x y z
N MET A 1 -5.82 23.61 -1.97
CA MET A 1 -6.51 23.55 -0.64
C MET A 1 -6.60 22.08 -0.27
N LEU A 2 -6.26 21.73 0.97
CA LEU A 2 -6.44 20.37 1.46
C LEU A 2 -7.95 20.04 1.53
N VAL A 3 -8.29 18.79 1.19
CA VAL A 3 -9.69 18.32 1.25
C VAL A 3 -10.01 17.75 2.62
N ASP A 4 -11.28 17.83 3.01
CA ASP A 4 -11.81 17.18 4.21
C ASP A 4 -12.10 15.71 3.89
N LEU A 5 -11.70 14.81 4.78
CA LEU A 5 -11.95 13.38 4.66
C LEU A 5 -13.20 12.93 5.43
N LYS A 6 -13.79 13.80 6.25
CA LYS A 6 -14.95 13.45 7.07
C LYS A 6 -16.12 12.93 6.22
N GLY A 7 -16.67 11.80 6.65
CA GLY A 7 -17.81 11.15 5.98
C GLY A 7 -17.43 10.37 4.70
N LYS A 8 -16.15 10.31 4.33
CA LYS A 8 -15.68 9.36 3.31
C LYS A 8 -15.69 7.94 3.83
N ASN A 9 -15.65 6.97 2.93
CA ASN A 9 -15.75 5.54 3.22
C ASN A 9 -14.51 4.82 2.69
N ALA A 10 -13.86 4.07 3.55
CA ALA A 10 -12.61 3.37 3.25
C ALA A 10 -12.72 1.86 3.47
N ILE A 11 -11.93 1.10 2.70
CA ILE A 11 -11.56 -0.29 3.00
C ILE A 11 -10.08 -0.31 3.33
N VAL A 12 -9.69 -0.96 4.44
CA VAL A 12 -8.29 -1.21 4.82
C VAL A 12 -8.08 -2.70 5.00
N THR A 13 -7.19 -3.29 4.22
CA THR A 13 -6.86 -4.71 4.29
C THR A 13 -5.67 -4.97 5.23
N GLY A 14 -5.62 -6.14 5.90
CA GLY A 14 -4.57 -6.47 6.86
C GLY A 14 -4.56 -5.53 8.07
N ALA A 15 -5.74 -5.22 8.61
CA ALA A 15 -5.92 -4.15 9.58
C ALA A 15 -5.99 -4.61 11.05
N ALA A 16 -5.83 -5.90 11.35
CA ALA A 16 -5.88 -6.37 12.73
C ALA A 16 -4.71 -5.84 13.58
N VAL A 17 -3.53 -5.73 12.99
CA VAL A 17 -2.31 -5.34 13.70
C VAL A 17 -1.42 -4.42 12.84
N GLY A 18 -0.39 -3.82 13.45
CA GLY A 18 0.68 -3.10 12.76
C GLY A 18 0.21 -1.90 11.95
N LEU A 19 0.78 -1.74 10.76
CA LEU A 19 0.51 -0.61 9.86
C LEU A 19 -0.96 -0.49 9.47
N GLY A 20 -1.61 -1.59 9.11
CA GLY A 20 -3.02 -1.57 8.72
C GLY A 20 -3.94 -1.06 9.84
N ASN A 21 -3.65 -1.45 11.10
CA ASN A 21 -4.38 -0.92 12.26
C ASN A 21 -4.14 0.59 12.41
N SER A 22 -2.90 1.06 12.26
CA SER A 22 -2.57 2.48 12.36
C SER A 22 -3.23 3.28 11.23
N TYR A 23 -3.28 2.77 10.00
CA TYR A 23 -4.01 3.40 8.90
C TYR A 23 -5.52 3.50 9.17
N ALA A 24 -6.15 2.41 9.62
CA ALA A 24 -7.57 2.41 9.94
C ALA A 24 -7.91 3.42 11.04
N ARG A 25 -7.09 3.49 12.10
CA ARG A 25 -7.25 4.45 13.20
C ARG A 25 -7.08 5.90 12.73
N ALA A 26 -6.05 6.19 11.94
CA ALA A 26 -5.81 7.54 11.42
C ALA A 26 -6.96 8.01 10.53
N LEU A 27 -7.50 7.14 9.68
CA LEU A 27 -8.69 7.43 8.87
C LEU A 27 -9.92 7.70 9.75
N ALA A 28 -10.16 6.88 10.77
CA ALA A 28 -11.28 7.06 11.69
C ALA A 28 -11.17 8.38 12.50
N GLN A 29 -9.97 8.78 12.90
CA GLN A 29 -9.71 10.07 13.56
C GLN A 29 -10.04 11.27 12.67
N GLU A 30 -9.93 11.13 11.34
CA GLU A 30 -10.35 12.12 10.35
C GLU A 30 -11.85 12.04 10.02
N GLY A 31 -12.61 11.19 10.72
CA GLY A 31 -14.05 11.03 10.52
C GLY A 31 -14.44 10.17 9.31
N VAL A 32 -13.52 9.33 8.82
CA VAL A 32 -13.77 8.38 7.74
C VAL A 32 -14.41 7.10 8.29
N ASN A 33 -15.47 6.61 7.66
CA ASN A 33 -16.02 5.28 7.95
C ASN A 33 -15.10 4.21 7.39
N VAL A 34 -14.81 3.15 8.15
CA VAL A 34 -13.78 2.18 7.77
C VAL A 34 -14.28 0.75 7.85
N ALA A 35 -14.29 0.06 6.72
CA ALA A 35 -14.37 -1.39 6.66
C ALA A 35 -12.97 -1.97 6.78
N VAL A 36 -12.78 -2.91 7.69
CA VAL A 36 -11.49 -3.54 7.96
C VAL A 36 -11.56 -5.04 7.70
N CYS A 37 -10.51 -5.63 7.11
CA CYS A 37 -10.42 -7.08 6.96
C CYS A 37 -9.02 -7.60 7.29
N ASP A 38 -8.98 -8.84 7.78
CA ASP A 38 -7.74 -9.54 8.16
C ASP A 38 -8.00 -11.05 8.27
N LEU A 39 -6.94 -11.86 8.22
CA LEU A 39 -7.02 -13.29 8.56
C LEU A 39 -7.30 -13.54 10.05
N ARG A 40 -6.93 -12.58 10.89
CA ARG A 40 -6.99 -12.65 12.36
C ARG A 40 -8.37 -12.26 12.86
N ASP A 41 -8.84 -12.90 13.91
CA ASP A 41 -10.12 -12.62 14.57
C ASP A 41 -10.11 -11.29 15.36
N GLU A 42 -8.92 -10.81 15.79
CA GLU A 42 -8.77 -9.49 16.43
C GLU A 42 -9.32 -8.35 15.56
N ILE A 43 -9.58 -8.58 14.28
CA ILE A 43 -10.18 -7.58 13.38
C ILE A 43 -11.54 -7.08 13.87
N HIS A 44 -12.29 -7.91 14.58
CA HIS A 44 -13.60 -7.55 15.14
C HIS A 44 -13.46 -6.53 16.29
N GLU A 45 -12.42 -6.68 17.11
CA GLU A 45 -12.10 -5.72 18.18
C GLU A 45 -11.61 -4.38 17.58
N VAL A 46 -10.84 -4.44 16.49
CA VAL A 46 -10.41 -3.24 15.76
C VAL A 46 -11.63 -2.44 15.30
N ALA A 47 -12.58 -3.04 14.59
CA ALA A 47 -13.79 -2.35 14.15
C ALA A 47 -14.58 -1.76 15.34
N SER A 48 -14.68 -2.50 16.45
CA SER A 48 -15.32 -1.99 17.67
C SER A 48 -14.61 -0.76 18.22
N SER A 49 -13.27 -0.77 18.23
CA SER A 49 -12.48 0.37 18.70
C SER A 49 -12.61 1.59 17.78
N LEU A 50 -12.73 1.39 16.46
CA LEU A 50 -12.95 2.48 15.50
C LEU A 50 -14.32 3.12 15.70
N ARG A 51 -15.37 2.34 15.95
CA ARG A 51 -16.71 2.89 16.29
C ARG A 51 -16.67 3.79 17.52
N SER A 52 -15.79 3.52 18.48
CA SER A 52 -15.62 4.38 19.65
C SER A 52 -15.05 5.77 19.34
N LEU A 53 -14.47 5.95 18.13
CA LEU A 53 -14.03 7.26 17.61
C LEU A 53 -15.18 8.05 16.95
N GLY A 54 -16.39 7.48 16.89
CA GLY A 54 -17.59 8.18 16.37
C GLY A 54 -17.82 7.99 14.87
N VAL A 55 -17.16 7.03 14.24
CA VAL A 55 -17.36 6.65 12.83
C VAL A 55 -18.11 5.32 12.71
N ASN A 56 -18.68 5.04 11.54
CA ASN A 56 -19.17 3.70 11.24
C ASN A 56 -17.98 2.77 10.87
N SER A 57 -18.01 1.53 11.39
CA SER A 57 -16.97 0.56 11.06
C SER A 57 -17.52 -0.87 11.10
N VAL A 58 -17.15 -1.65 10.08
CA VAL A 58 -17.48 -3.07 9.91
C VAL A 58 -16.20 -3.88 9.71
N SER A 59 -16.26 -5.15 10.05
CA SER A 59 -15.09 -6.04 9.98
C SER A 59 -15.42 -7.35 9.31
N TYR A 60 -14.45 -7.88 8.58
CA TYR A 60 -14.52 -9.13 7.85
C TYR A 60 -13.27 -9.95 8.13
N GLN A 61 -13.45 -11.21 8.52
CA GLN A 61 -12.33 -12.12 8.75
C GLN A 61 -12.16 -13.05 7.55
N GLY A 62 -10.99 -13.05 6.91
CA GLY A 62 -10.70 -13.93 5.79
C GLY A 62 -9.43 -13.56 5.02
N ASP A 63 -9.15 -14.36 3.99
CA ASP A 63 -7.96 -14.24 3.16
C ASP A 63 -8.19 -13.31 1.97
N VAL A 64 -7.34 -12.29 1.83
CA VAL A 64 -7.39 -11.33 0.72
C VAL A 64 -7.11 -11.98 -0.64
N SER A 65 -6.46 -13.14 -0.67
CA SER A 65 -6.19 -13.89 -1.89
C SER A 65 -7.40 -14.70 -2.39
N GLU A 66 -8.49 -14.77 -1.58
CA GLU A 66 -9.70 -15.53 -1.91
C GLU A 66 -10.78 -14.62 -2.53
N PRO A 67 -11.17 -14.84 -3.80
CA PRO A 67 -12.12 -13.98 -4.49
C PRO A 67 -13.51 -13.90 -3.83
N SER A 68 -13.94 -14.94 -3.13
CA SER A 68 -15.20 -14.95 -2.38
C SER A 68 -15.18 -13.99 -1.21
N HIS A 69 -14.08 -14.00 -0.45
CA HIS A 69 -13.88 -13.07 0.67
C HIS A 69 -13.78 -11.62 0.20
N VAL A 70 -13.04 -11.37 -0.89
CA VAL A 70 -12.96 -10.02 -1.47
C VAL A 70 -14.34 -9.46 -1.84
N ARG A 71 -15.20 -10.29 -2.45
CA ARG A 71 -16.60 -9.88 -2.74
C ARG A 71 -17.37 -9.59 -1.47
N GLU A 72 -17.30 -10.47 -0.48
CA GLU A 72 -17.96 -10.26 0.82
C GLU A 72 -17.59 -8.92 1.44
N VAL A 73 -16.29 -8.59 1.50
CA VAL A 73 -15.80 -7.33 2.05
C VAL A 73 -16.28 -6.12 1.24
N VAL A 74 -16.12 -6.16 -0.09
CA VAL A 74 -16.38 -5.01 -0.93
C VAL A 74 -17.88 -4.77 -1.07
N ASP A 75 -18.67 -5.82 -1.28
CA ASP A 75 -20.13 -5.71 -1.39
C ASP A 75 -20.73 -5.28 -0.05
N GLY A 76 -20.30 -5.90 1.07
CA GLY A 76 -20.80 -5.56 2.41
C GLY A 76 -20.41 -4.14 2.84
N ALA A 77 -19.18 -3.69 2.57
CA ALA A 77 -18.76 -2.32 2.84
C ALA A 77 -19.55 -1.30 2.00
N ASN A 78 -19.78 -1.61 0.71
CA ASN A 78 -20.57 -0.75 -0.17
C ASN A 78 -22.06 -0.71 0.22
N GLU A 79 -22.62 -1.82 0.70
CA GLU A 79 -24.00 -1.87 1.22
C GLU A 79 -24.13 -1.05 2.51
N GLU A 80 -23.18 -1.21 3.44
CA GLU A 80 -23.21 -0.51 4.73
C GLU A 80 -23.02 0.99 4.61
N PHE A 81 -22.08 1.44 3.75
CA PHE A 81 -21.68 2.84 3.67
C PHE A 81 -22.36 3.58 2.49
N GLY A 82 -22.88 2.88 1.50
CA GLY A 82 -23.50 3.45 0.30
C GLY A 82 -22.52 3.98 -0.74
N SER A 83 -21.22 4.03 -0.45
CA SER A 83 -20.14 4.39 -1.38
C SER A 83 -18.79 3.91 -0.88
N LEU A 84 -17.80 3.86 -1.80
CA LEU A 84 -16.39 3.57 -1.48
C LEU A 84 -15.51 4.66 -2.07
N ASP A 85 -14.79 5.37 -1.22
CA ASP A 85 -13.96 6.53 -1.60
C ASP A 85 -12.46 6.21 -1.54
N ILE A 86 -12.05 5.31 -0.62
CA ILE A 86 -10.65 5.03 -0.33
C ILE A 86 -10.46 3.50 -0.25
N LEU A 87 -9.43 3.00 -0.93
CA LEU A 87 -8.94 1.63 -0.78
C LEU A 87 -7.49 1.68 -0.30
N VAL A 88 -7.20 1.09 0.86
CA VAL A 88 -5.84 0.90 1.37
C VAL A 88 -5.51 -0.59 1.29
N ASN A 89 -4.76 -0.97 0.27
CA ASN A 89 -4.23 -2.30 0.07
C ASN A 89 -2.96 -2.44 0.93
N ASN A 90 -3.16 -2.92 2.17
CA ASN A 90 -2.07 -3.07 3.14
C ASN A 90 -1.78 -4.54 3.47
N ALA A 91 -2.74 -5.44 3.31
CA ALA A 91 -2.52 -6.85 3.62
C ALA A 91 -1.28 -7.39 2.90
N GLY A 92 -0.44 -8.07 3.64
CA GLY A 92 0.76 -8.68 3.10
C GLY A 92 1.41 -9.59 4.11
N VAL A 93 2.17 -10.54 3.61
CA VAL A 93 2.95 -11.48 4.41
C VAL A 93 4.38 -11.50 3.91
N TRP A 94 5.27 -11.81 4.81
CA TRP A 94 6.63 -12.16 4.51
C TRP A 94 6.86 -13.64 4.77
N GLY A 95 7.76 -14.23 4.02
CA GLY A 95 8.27 -15.57 4.22
C GLY A 95 9.63 -15.70 3.56
N ALA A 96 10.53 -16.46 4.16
CA ALA A 96 11.82 -16.72 3.57
C ALA A 96 11.64 -17.61 2.32
N SER A 97 12.12 -17.13 1.19
CA SER A 97 12.15 -17.85 -0.08
C SER A 97 13.47 -17.55 -0.79
N VAL A 98 14.12 -18.59 -1.29
CA VAL A 98 15.44 -18.50 -1.92
C VAL A 98 15.43 -19.22 -3.26
N ALA A 99 16.30 -18.77 -4.17
CA ALA A 99 16.32 -19.25 -5.55
C ALA A 99 16.67 -20.76 -5.70
N ASP A 100 17.22 -21.40 -4.68
CA ASP A 100 17.59 -22.81 -4.65
C ASP A 100 16.67 -23.67 -3.76
N ASP A 101 15.54 -23.15 -3.31
CA ASP A 101 14.48 -23.94 -2.66
C ASP A 101 13.98 -25.04 -3.62
N ASP A 102 13.55 -26.17 -3.06
CA ASP A 102 12.88 -27.19 -3.87
C ASP A 102 11.55 -26.67 -4.44
N LEU A 103 11.10 -27.27 -5.54
CA LEU A 103 9.93 -26.79 -6.28
C LEU A 103 8.64 -26.84 -5.47
N ASP A 104 8.44 -27.86 -4.62
CA ASP A 104 7.21 -28.03 -3.87
C ASP A 104 7.09 -26.93 -2.80
N LYS A 105 8.19 -26.68 -2.05
CA LYS A 105 8.28 -25.56 -1.12
C LYS A 105 8.08 -24.22 -1.83
N SER A 106 8.75 -24.03 -2.98
CA SER A 106 8.64 -22.80 -3.76
C SER A 106 7.20 -22.51 -4.20
N LEU A 107 6.42 -23.54 -4.56
CA LEU A 107 5.01 -23.37 -4.94
C LEU A 107 4.14 -23.00 -3.73
N GLU A 108 4.35 -23.61 -2.57
CA GLU A 108 3.63 -23.25 -1.34
C GLU A 108 3.91 -21.80 -0.93
N ASP A 109 5.19 -21.41 -0.96
CA ASP A 109 5.60 -20.02 -0.64
C ASP A 109 5.05 -19.03 -1.68
N TYR A 110 5.03 -19.39 -2.95
CA TYR A 110 4.44 -18.57 -4.02
C TYR A 110 2.95 -18.29 -3.76
N GLU A 111 2.15 -19.34 -3.52
CA GLU A 111 0.72 -19.17 -3.24
C GLU A 111 0.48 -18.28 -2.02
N LYS A 112 1.27 -18.44 -0.98
CA LYS A 112 1.17 -17.66 0.25
C LYS A 112 1.63 -16.22 0.06
N ILE A 113 2.86 -16.02 -0.44
CA ILE A 113 3.50 -14.69 -0.49
C ILE A 113 2.92 -13.87 -1.64
N VAL A 114 2.89 -14.41 -2.84
CA VAL A 114 2.36 -13.70 -4.02
C VAL A 114 0.84 -13.58 -3.92
N GLY A 115 0.18 -14.60 -3.35
CA GLY A 115 -1.24 -14.58 -3.05
C GLY A 115 -1.66 -13.37 -2.24
N ALA A 116 -1.02 -13.13 -1.10
CA ALA A 116 -1.35 -12.00 -0.25
C ALA A 116 -0.85 -10.65 -0.81
N ASN A 117 0.45 -10.58 -1.21
CA ASN A 117 1.11 -9.31 -1.52
C ASN A 117 0.82 -8.74 -2.92
N LEU A 118 0.36 -9.57 -3.88
CA LEU A 118 0.09 -9.15 -5.25
C LEU A 118 -1.33 -9.48 -5.71
N LYS A 119 -1.75 -10.77 -5.60
CA LYS A 119 -3.09 -11.19 -6.03
C LYS A 119 -4.17 -10.52 -5.19
N GLY A 120 -3.99 -10.42 -3.86
CA GLY A 120 -4.94 -9.76 -2.96
C GLY A 120 -5.17 -8.30 -3.36
N GLU A 121 -4.10 -7.52 -3.57
CA GLU A 121 -4.20 -6.12 -4.02
C GLU A 121 -4.90 -6.00 -5.39
N TYR A 122 -4.58 -6.91 -6.33
CA TYR A 122 -5.26 -6.99 -7.62
C TYR A 122 -6.76 -7.23 -7.45
N LEU A 123 -7.16 -8.20 -6.63
CA LEU A 123 -8.57 -8.57 -6.44
C LEU A 123 -9.38 -7.43 -5.82
N PHE A 124 -8.87 -6.80 -4.75
CA PHE A 124 -9.52 -5.64 -4.12
C PHE A 124 -9.63 -4.47 -5.09
N GLY A 125 -8.54 -4.14 -5.81
CA GLY A 125 -8.59 -3.10 -6.83
C GLY A 125 -9.65 -3.39 -7.89
N ARG A 126 -9.68 -4.61 -8.43
CA ARG A 126 -10.68 -5.02 -9.45
C ARG A 126 -12.11 -5.02 -8.95
N ALA A 127 -12.34 -5.24 -7.67
CA ALA A 127 -13.68 -5.18 -7.08
C ALA A 127 -14.14 -3.75 -6.77
N VAL A 128 -13.23 -2.87 -6.28
CA VAL A 128 -13.56 -1.49 -5.86
C VAL A 128 -13.62 -0.51 -7.04
N ILE A 129 -12.71 -0.62 -8.02
CA ILE A 129 -12.61 0.32 -9.14
C ILE A 129 -13.94 0.50 -9.90
N PRO A 130 -14.69 -0.54 -10.27
CA PRO A 130 -15.99 -0.37 -10.96
C PRO A 130 -17.00 0.42 -10.13
N ILE A 131 -16.98 0.27 -8.80
CA ILE A 131 -17.85 1.00 -7.88
C ILE A 131 -17.46 2.48 -7.89
N MET A 132 -16.17 2.80 -7.73
CA MET A 132 -15.67 4.18 -7.76
C MET A 132 -15.96 4.88 -9.11
N ILE A 133 -15.78 4.18 -10.23
CA ILE A 133 -16.12 4.71 -11.57
C ILE A 133 -17.63 5.02 -11.65
N LYS A 134 -18.47 4.08 -11.25
CA LYS A 134 -19.92 4.25 -11.28
C LYS A 134 -20.41 5.41 -10.40
N GLN A 135 -19.78 5.64 -9.28
CA GLN A 135 -20.09 6.76 -8.37
C GLN A 135 -19.79 8.12 -9.01
N GLY A 136 -18.78 8.22 -9.88
CA GLY A 136 -18.41 9.46 -10.57
C GLY A 136 -17.89 10.58 -9.66
N LYS A 137 -17.40 10.22 -8.46
CA LYS A 137 -16.92 11.17 -7.44
C LYS A 137 -15.40 11.18 -7.26
N GLY A 138 -14.69 10.44 -8.13
CA GLY A 138 -13.28 10.13 -7.94
C GLY A 138 -13.05 9.04 -6.89
N GLY A 139 -11.82 8.90 -6.43
CA GLY A 139 -11.43 7.92 -5.41
C GLY A 139 -9.92 7.89 -5.20
N GLU A 140 -9.51 7.14 -4.18
CA GLU A 140 -8.13 7.02 -3.77
C GLU A 140 -7.77 5.54 -3.59
N ILE A 141 -6.72 5.09 -4.24
CA ILE A 141 -6.15 3.74 -4.05
C ILE A 141 -4.72 3.90 -3.56
N ILE A 142 -4.44 3.38 -2.37
CA ILE A 142 -3.14 3.39 -1.75
C ILE A 142 -2.65 1.96 -1.64
N ASN A 143 -1.56 1.64 -2.32
CA ASN A 143 -0.90 0.35 -2.21
C ASN A 143 0.26 0.46 -1.21
N ILE A 144 0.32 -0.45 -0.25
CA ILE A 144 1.40 -0.48 0.73
C ILE A 144 2.52 -1.37 0.20
N ALA A 145 3.61 -0.71 -0.12
CA ALA A 145 4.78 -1.28 -0.76
C ALA A 145 6.01 -1.27 0.18
N THR A 146 7.19 -1.39 -0.36
CA THR A 146 8.45 -1.41 0.36
C THR A 146 9.47 -0.52 -0.32
N ASP A 147 10.42 0.01 0.43
CA ASP A 147 11.56 0.74 -0.11
C ASP A 147 12.47 -0.13 -1.03
N HIS A 148 12.32 -1.47 -0.98
CA HIS A 148 12.96 -2.38 -1.94
C HIS A 148 12.53 -2.11 -3.39
N MET A 149 11.32 -1.57 -3.62
CA MET A 149 10.83 -1.20 -4.95
C MET A 149 11.49 0.05 -5.51
N VAL A 150 12.05 0.88 -4.65
CA VAL A 150 12.58 2.19 -5.03
C VAL A 150 14.06 2.07 -5.32
N THR A 151 14.41 1.21 -6.26
CA THR A 151 15.77 1.11 -6.79
C THR A 151 15.86 1.86 -8.12
N CYS A 152 17.05 2.30 -8.46
CA CYS A 152 17.31 2.89 -9.78
C CYS A 152 17.42 1.82 -10.90
N GLY A 153 16.95 0.60 -10.67
CA GLY A 153 16.98 -0.51 -11.61
C GLY A 153 18.37 -1.16 -11.80
N THR A 154 19.40 -0.73 -11.06
CA THR A 154 20.75 -1.28 -11.13
C THR A 154 21.28 -1.52 -9.73
N PRO A 155 20.78 -2.53 -9.00
CA PRO A 155 21.05 -2.70 -7.56
C PRO A 155 22.53 -2.94 -7.23
N TYR A 156 23.31 -3.48 -8.14
CA TYR A 156 24.71 -3.83 -7.90
C TYR A 156 25.73 -2.94 -8.61
N VAL A 157 25.30 -1.89 -9.29
CA VAL A 157 26.16 -1.01 -10.06
C VAL A 157 26.15 0.39 -9.49
N ARG A 158 27.33 1.01 -9.36
CA ARG A 158 27.45 2.42 -8.97
C ARG A 158 26.65 3.27 -9.95
N CYS A 159 25.69 4.02 -9.45
CA CYS A 159 24.85 4.86 -10.30
C CYS A 159 25.68 5.94 -11.00
N HIS A 160 25.55 6.03 -12.31
CA HIS A 160 26.22 7.04 -13.12
C HIS A 160 25.69 8.46 -12.90
N ASN A 161 24.51 8.60 -12.29
CA ASN A 161 23.81 9.87 -12.07
C ASN A 161 23.82 10.30 -10.60
N LEU A 162 24.90 10.04 -9.85
CA LEU A 162 25.00 10.40 -8.42
C LEU A 162 24.68 11.88 -8.16
N GLU A 163 25.09 12.80 -9.04
CA GLU A 163 24.85 14.23 -8.90
C GLU A 163 23.39 14.64 -9.08
N THR A 164 22.65 13.90 -9.90
CA THR A 164 21.21 14.16 -10.19
C THR A 164 20.26 13.20 -9.51
N CYS A 165 20.81 12.24 -8.75
CA CYS A 165 20.01 11.25 -8.07
C CYS A 165 19.26 11.88 -6.90
N PRO A 166 17.92 11.78 -6.82
CA PRO A 166 17.15 12.30 -5.70
C PRO A 166 17.53 11.65 -4.36
N TRP A 167 18.20 10.51 -4.40
CA TRP A 167 18.72 9.81 -3.22
C TRP A 167 20.07 10.33 -2.72
N GLY A 168 20.81 11.10 -3.53
CA GLY A 168 22.13 11.64 -3.20
C GLY A 168 23.10 10.54 -2.74
N ASP A 169 23.84 10.83 -1.68
CA ASP A 169 24.80 9.90 -1.05
C ASP A 169 24.16 8.91 -0.05
N SER A 170 22.84 8.90 0.08
CA SER A 170 22.17 7.97 0.99
C SER A 170 22.38 6.53 0.53
N PRO A 171 22.61 5.61 1.47
CA PRO A 171 22.58 4.19 1.16
C PRO A 171 21.27 3.89 0.46
N ARG A 172 21.34 3.23 -0.69
CA ARG A 172 20.14 2.85 -1.43
C ARG A 172 19.70 1.52 -0.90
N PRO A 173 18.39 1.31 -0.79
CA PRO A 173 17.89 -0.04 -0.69
C PRO A 173 18.41 -0.82 -1.91
N THR A 174 19.11 -1.90 -1.63
CA THR A 174 19.67 -2.78 -2.69
C THR A 174 18.70 -3.87 -3.09
N GLY A 175 17.45 -3.78 -2.64
CA GLY A 175 16.48 -4.85 -2.62
C GLY A 175 16.48 -5.54 -1.26
N GLY A 176 15.66 -6.55 -1.10
CA GLY A 176 15.63 -7.39 0.08
C GLY A 176 16.88 -8.25 0.25
N GLY A 177 16.96 -8.95 1.35
CA GLY A 177 18.02 -9.94 1.58
C GLY A 177 17.91 -11.14 0.64
N ASP A 178 18.90 -12.00 0.70
CA ASP A 178 19.02 -13.19 -0.17
C ASP A 178 17.83 -14.19 -0.07
N ALA A 179 16.94 -14.00 0.90
CA ALA A 179 15.78 -14.86 1.17
C ALA A 179 14.43 -14.13 0.97
N MET A 180 14.32 -13.23 -0.02
CA MET A 180 13.13 -12.40 -0.24
C MET A 180 12.67 -12.35 -1.71
N ASP A 181 13.07 -13.29 -2.54
CA ASP A 181 12.81 -13.24 -3.99
C ASP A 181 11.32 -13.15 -4.32
N LEU A 182 10.45 -13.96 -3.70
CA LEU A 182 9.00 -13.91 -3.93
C LEU A 182 8.35 -12.66 -3.33
N TYR A 183 8.81 -12.21 -2.16
CA TYR A 183 8.31 -10.97 -1.57
C TYR A 183 8.64 -9.77 -2.46
N ASP A 184 9.90 -9.65 -2.86
CA ASP A 184 10.35 -8.57 -3.74
C ASP A 184 9.67 -8.63 -5.11
N ALA A 185 9.55 -9.82 -5.72
CA ALA A 185 8.85 -9.99 -6.99
C ALA A 185 7.37 -9.53 -6.87
N ALA A 186 6.68 -9.93 -5.79
CA ALA A 186 5.30 -9.51 -5.56
C ALA A 186 5.19 -7.99 -5.39
N LYS A 187 6.03 -7.40 -4.55
CA LYS A 187 6.02 -5.94 -4.30
C LYS A 187 6.44 -5.15 -5.54
N TRP A 188 7.44 -5.58 -6.30
CA TRP A 188 7.78 -4.96 -7.60
C TRP A 188 6.64 -5.05 -8.61
N GLY A 189 5.85 -6.12 -8.58
CA GLY A 189 4.66 -6.29 -9.42
C GLY A 189 3.61 -5.20 -9.21
N LEU A 190 3.55 -4.58 -8.02
CA LEU A 190 2.63 -3.48 -7.73
C LEU A 190 2.86 -2.24 -8.59
N ASN A 191 4.08 -2.02 -9.10
CA ASN A 191 4.35 -0.95 -10.06
C ASN A 191 3.49 -1.08 -11.31
N GLY A 192 3.22 -2.32 -11.78
CA GLY A 192 2.34 -2.57 -12.91
C GLY A 192 0.92 -2.05 -12.65
N PHE A 193 0.38 -2.33 -11.48
CA PHE A 193 -0.94 -1.82 -11.07
C PHE A 193 -0.90 -0.31 -10.83
N LEU A 194 0.11 0.20 -10.14
CA LEU A 194 0.27 1.61 -9.86
C LEU A 194 0.17 2.44 -11.16
N TYR A 195 1.05 2.18 -12.12
CA TYR A 195 1.09 2.98 -13.35
C TYR A 195 -0.08 2.68 -14.30
N GLY A 196 -0.46 1.40 -14.43
CA GLY A 196 -1.55 0.99 -15.30
C GLY A 196 -2.90 1.55 -14.84
N TRP A 197 -3.20 1.43 -13.55
CA TRP A 197 -4.45 1.94 -12.99
C TRP A 197 -4.46 3.46 -12.91
N ALA A 198 -3.38 4.09 -12.45
CA ALA A 198 -3.31 5.56 -12.37
C ALA A 198 -3.60 6.21 -13.73
N LYS A 199 -3.03 5.66 -14.82
CA LYS A 199 -3.29 6.14 -16.19
C LYS A 199 -4.74 5.89 -16.62
N ALA A 200 -5.25 4.68 -16.42
CA ALA A 200 -6.60 4.30 -16.85
C ALA A 200 -7.70 5.03 -16.06
N LEU A 201 -7.45 5.35 -14.80
CA LEU A 201 -8.44 5.88 -13.86
C LEU A 201 -8.40 7.41 -13.72
N ALA A 202 -7.35 8.08 -14.22
CA ALA A 202 -7.25 9.53 -14.19
C ALA A 202 -8.49 10.25 -14.79
N PRO A 203 -9.09 9.80 -15.93
CA PRO A 203 -10.30 10.41 -16.45
C PRO A 203 -11.52 10.34 -15.52
N HIS A 204 -11.48 9.43 -14.54
CA HIS A 204 -12.54 9.26 -13.53
C HIS A 204 -12.24 9.99 -12.22
N GLY A 205 -11.12 10.74 -12.15
CA GLY A 205 -10.68 11.43 -10.94
C GLY A 205 -10.21 10.48 -9.82
N ILE A 206 -9.84 9.25 -10.15
CA ILE A 206 -9.33 8.26 -9.21
C ILE A 206 -7.80 8.29 -9.27
N ARG A 207 -7.17 8.50 -8.10
CA ARG A 207 -5.72 8.49 -7.95
C ARG A 207 -5.24 7.14 -7.42
N VAL A 208 -4.07 6.72 -7.85
CA VAL A 208 -3.39 5.51 -7.38
C VAL A 208 -1.96 5.86 -7.00
N ASN A 209 -1.60 5.63 -5.75
CA ASN A 209 -0.24 5.87 -5.25
C ASN A 209 0.23 4.68 -4.42
N ALA A 210 1.54 4.55 -4.25
CA ALA A 210 2.13 3.56 -3.36
C ALA A 210 2.95 4.24 -2.26
N LEU A 211 2.80 3.78 -1.02
CA LEU A 211 3.67 4.13 0.09
C LEU A 211 4.75 3.04 0.21
N CYS A 212 5.97 3.42 -0.09
CA CYS A 212 7.13 2.53 -0.09
C CYS A 212 7.94 2.79 1.18
N MET A 213 7.78 1.95 2.19
CA MET A 213 8.41 2.17 3.48
C MET A 213 9.51 1.17 3.77
N GLY A 214 10.55 1.65 4.43
CA GLY A 214 11.57 0.83 5.05
C GLY A 214 11.11 0.25 6.39
N ALA A 215 12.05 -0.19 7.21
CA ALA A 215 11.76 -0.84 8.48
C ALA A 215 10.86 0.05 9.36
N THR A 216 9.64 -0.42 9.58
CA THR A 216 8.63 0.25 10.41
C THR A 216 8.21 -0.68 11.53
N ASP A 217 8.12 -0.16 12.75
CA ASP A 217 7.66 -0.95 13.90
C ASP A 217 6.28 -1.53 13.62
N SER A 218 6.26 -2.81 13.40
CA SER A 218 5.08 -3.57 13.01
C SER A 218 5.16 -5.00 13.51
N HIS A 219 4.02 -5.68 13.55
CA HIS A 219 3.99 -7.10 13.90
C HIS A 219 4.91 -7.93 12.97
N MET A 220 4.91 -7.61 11.68
CA MET A 220 5.76 -8.29 10.69
C MET A 220 7.25 -8.09 11.01
N LEU A 221 7.70 -6.86 11.21
CA LEU A 221 9.11 -6.56 11.48
C LEU A 221 9.56 -7.15 12.81
N ARG A 222 8.73 -7.06 13.87
CA ARG A 222 9.02 -7.71 15.16
C ARG A 222 9.15 -9.23 15.01
N GLY A 223 8.42 -9.85 14.10
CA GLY A 223 8.53 -11.27 13.77
C GLY A 223 9.92 -11.67 13.26
N PHE A 224 10.62 -10.81 12.51
CA PHE A 224 12.01 -11.06 12.10
C PHE A 224 12.99 -11.12 13.27
N HIS A 225 12.66 -10.47 14.37
CA HIS A 225 13.43 -10.46 15.61
C HIS A 225 12.85 -11.41 16.67
N ASN A 226 12.09 -12.45 16.25
CA ASN A 226 11.41 -13.39 17.15
C ASN A 226 10.54 -12.70 18.21
N PHE A 227 10.01 -11.52 17.93
CA PHE A 227 9.26 -10.63 18.84
C PHE A 227 10.07 -10.12 20.05
N GLU A 228 11.40 -10.21 20.00
CA GLU A 228 12.33 -9.77 21.03
C GLU A 228 13.38 -8.78 20.46
N PRO A 229 12.97 -7.72 19.74
CA PRO A 229 13.93 -6.73 19.26
C PRO A 229 14.55 -5.97 20.44
N THR A 230 15.76 -5.52 20.27
CA THR A 230 16.43 -4.65 21.24
C THR A 230 15.83 -3.23 21.20
N ASP A 231 15.99 -2.47 22.30
CA ASP A 231 15.55 -1.08 22.35
C ASP A 231 16.25 -0.21 21.28
N GLU A 232 17.49 -0.51 20.93
CA GLU A 232 18.25 0.19 19.90
C GLU A 232 17.67 -0.06 18.50
N GLU A 233 17.30 -1.31 18.20
CA GLU A 233 16.63 -1.66 16.96
C GLU A 233 15.29 -0.93 16.84
N VAL A 234 14.44 -1.02 17.87
CA VAL A 234 13.13 -0.35 17.88
C VAL A 234 13.28 1.17 17.74
N ALA A 235 14.28 1.77 18.39
CA ALA A 235 14.54 3.20 18.27
C ALA A 235 14.98 3.62 16.87
N SER A 236 15.54 2.71 16.07
CA SER A 236 15.95 2.96 14.68
C SER A 236 14.81 2.85 13.67
N TRP A 237 13.71 2.19 14.03
CA TRP A 237 12.58 1.96 13.13
C TRP A 237 11.68 3.17 13.00
N MET A 238 10.99 3.27 11.88
CA MET A 238 9.92 4.25 11.71
C MET A 238 8.70 3.83 12.55
N LYS A 239 7.90 4.80 12.96
CA LYS A 239 6.65 4.53 13.69
C LYS A 239 5.51 4.31 12.70
N ALA A 240 4.65 3.36 13.01
CA ALA A 240 3.46 3.08 12.20
C ALA A 240 2.51 4.29 12.13
N GLU A 241 2.41 5.05 13.22
CA GLU A 241 1.58 6.25 13.32
C GLU A 241 2.07 7.38 12.39
N ASP A 242 3.41 7.55 12.26
CA ASP A 242 3.98 8.55 11.36
C ASP A 242 3.69 8.19 9.88
N ASN A 243 3.78 6.90 9.53
CA ASN A 243 3.37 6.41 8.21
C ASN A 243 1.87 6.64 7.97
N ALA A 244 1.05 6.40 8.98
CA ALA A 244 -0.39 6.63 8.87
C ALA A 244 -0.74 8.10 8.69
N GLN A 245 -0.04 9.00 9.38
CA GLN A 245 -0.22 10.44 9.19
C GLN A 245 0.19 10.87 7.78
N ALA A 246 1.31 10.36 7.26
CA ALA A 246 1.73 10.66 5.89
C ALA A 246 0.70 10.17 4.84
N MET A 247 0.04 9.02 5.07
CA MET A 247 -1.07 8.56 4.23
C MET A 247 -2.26 9.54 4.28
N VAL A 248 -2.64 10.00 5.46
CA VAL A 248 -3.71 11.00 5.62
C VAL A 248 -3.37 12.29 4.88
N ASP A 249 -2.14 12.77 5.01
CA ASP A 249 -1.68 13.96 4.31
C ASP A 249 -1.75 13.80 2.78
N LEU A 250 -1.38 12.62 2.26
CA LEU A 250 -1.52 12.27 0.84
C LEU A 250 -2.97 12.28 0.37
N LEU A 251 -3.88 11.71 1.15
CA LEU A 251 -5.32 11.70 0.83
C LEU A 251 -5.89 13.12 0.82
N LYS A 252 -5.44 13.98 1.75
CA LYS A 252 -5.86 15.38 1.83
C LYS A 252 -5.41 16.25 0.65
N GLU A 253 -4.49 15.80 -0.19
CA GLU A 253 -4.18 16.50 -1.44
C GLU A 253 -5.38 16.54 -2.42
N GLY A 254 -6.31 15.58 -2.31
CA GLY A 254 -7.51 15.49 -3.13
C GLY A 254 -7.22 15.23 -4.61
N SER A 255 -8.20 15.42 -5.47
CA SER A 255 -8.14 15.05 -6.89
C SER A 255 -7.06 15.78 -7.71
N ALA A 256 -6.55 16.91 -7.24
CA ALA A 256 -5.45 17.65 -7.86
C ALA A 256 -4.07 17.24 -7.31
N GLY A 257 -4.04 16.31 -6.35
CA GLY A 257 -2.81 15.85 -5.74
C GLY A 257 -2.02 14.87 -6.62
N ARG A 258 -0.94 14.37 -6.06
CA ARG A 258 -0.04 13.43 -6.75
C ARG A 258 -0.76 12.15 -7.13
N ASN A 259 -0.41 11.59 -8.27
CA ASN A 259 -0.95 10.36 -8.83
C ASN A 259 0.20 9.55 -9.46
N ALA A 260 0.12 8.23 -9.45
CA ALA A 260 1.13 7.33 -10.00
C ALA A 260 2.53 7.46 -9.34
N GLN A 261 2.59 7.77 -8.05
CA GLN A 261 3.86 7.95 -7.36
C GLN A 261 4.17 6.81 -6.38
N ASN A 262 5.42 6.36 -6.41
CA ASN A 262 6.05 5.62 -5.32
C ASN A 262 6.58 6.64 -4.32
N ILE A 263 5.92 6.76 -3.19
CA ILE A 263 6.28 7.71 -2.12
C ILE A 263 7.13 6.95 -1.11
N ASN A 264 8.41 7.31 -1.04
CA ASN A 264 9.38 6.54 -0.28
C ASN A 264 9.66 7.15 1.09
N PHE A 265 9.61 6.30 2.12
CA PHE A 265 10.00 6.63 3.48
C PHE A 265 11.19 5.75 3.89
N CYS A 266 12.30 6.39 4.18
CA CYS A 266 13.55 5.71 4.55
C CYS A 266 13.81 5.82 6.05
N MET A 267 14.39 4.77 6.63
CA MET A 267 14.95 4.84 7.99
C MET A 267 15.92 6.02 8.16
N GLY A 268 15.92 6.60 9.35
CA GLY A 268 16.80 7.71 9.68
C GLY A 268 16.38 9.07 9.10
N ARG A 269 15.23 9.14 8.41
CA ARG A 269 14.62 10.38 7.92
C ARG A 269 13.22 10.57 8.50
N PRO A 270 12.76 11.83 8.67
CA PRO A 270 11.38 12.07 9.06
C PRO A 270 10.39 11.47 8.04
N VAL A 271 9.39 10.77 8.54
CA VAL A 271 8.28 10.27 7.71
C VAL A 271 7.34 11.45 7.43
N LYS A 272 7.45 12.01 6.25
CA LYS A 272 6.61 13.13 5.78
C LYS A 272 6.54 13.12 4.26
N LEU A 273 5.48 13.70 3.72
CA LEU A 273 5.43 13.95 2.28
C LEU A 273 6.41 15.07 1.92
N GLU A 274 7.35 14.76 1.06
CA GLU A 274 8.13 15.81 0.40
C GLU A 274 7.19 16.61 -0.52
N PRO A 275 7.52 17.88 -0.83
CA PRO A 275 6.74 18.65 -1.79
C PRO A 275 6.52 17.81 -3.06
N ALA A 276 5.29 17.81 -3.57
CA ALA A 276 4.99 17.11 -4.81
C ALA A 276 5.97 17.63 -5.88
N HIS A 277 6.82 16.74 -6.38
CA HIS A 277 7.59 17.11 -7.56
C HIS A 277 6.59 17.37 -8.67
N GLU A 278 6.77 18.46 -9.40
CA GLU A 278 6.16 18.57 -10.72
C GLU A 278 6.77 17.47 -11.60
N HIS A 279 6.33 16.25 -11.40
CA HIS A 279 6.49 15.25 -12.42
C HIS A 279 5.57 15.68 -13.53
N VAL A 280 6.11 16.47 -14.41
CA VAL A 280 5.62 16.50 -15.76
C VAL A 280 5.79 15.07 -16.25
N TYR A 281 4.77 14.23 -16.04
CA TYR A 281 4.61 13.06 -16.86
C TYR A 281 4.43 13.60 -18.26
N VAL A 282 5.53 13.84 -18.94
CA VAL A 282 5.54 13.93 -20.38
C VAL A 282 5.23 12.52 -20.86
N PHE A 283 3.98 12.12 -20.73
CA PHE A 283 3.39 11.23 -21.69
C PHE A 283 3.42 12.05 -22.99
N SER A 284 4.62 12.12 -23.60
CA SER A 284 4.74 12.76 -24.90
C SER A 284 3.73 12.03 -25.78
N GLU A 285 2.77 12.76 -26.35
CA GLU A 285 1.93 12.27 -27.43
C GLU A 285 2.78 11.70 -28.59
N GLN A 286 4.08 11.82 -28.52
CA GLN A 286 5.08 11.36 -29.48
C GLN A 286 5.56 9.90 -29.33
N VAL A 287 5.14 9.15 -28.32
CA VAL A 287 5.59 7.75 -28.14
C VAL A 287 4.63 6.71 -28.75
N TYR A 288 3.49 7.13 -29.28
CA TYR A 288 2.55 6.24 -29.98
C TYR A 288 2.24 6.72 -31.39
N VAL A 289 3.26 6.97 -32.18
CA VAL A 289 3.15 6.96 -33.64
C VAL A 289 4.00 5.78 -34.15
N GLY A 290 3.59 4.59 -33.78
CA GLY A 290 3.99 3.36 -34.44
C GLY A 290 2.70 2.69 -34.88
N GLU A 291 2.39 2.76 -36.15
CA GLU A 291 1.36 1.95 -36.77
C GLU A 291 1.64 0.47 -36.41
N LEU A 292 0.72 -0.12 -35.63
CA LEU A 292 0.63 -1.55 -35.54
C LEU A 292 0.06 -2.05 -36.86
N SER A 293 0.95 -2.38 -37.81
CA SER A 293 0.61 -3.14 -39.03
C SER A 293 0.42 -4.59 -38.69
#